data_e8d413acada90394ebec1abf84754921
#
_entry.id   e8d413acada90394ebec1abf84754921
#
_cell.length_a   1.000
_cell.length_b   1.000
_cell.length_c   1.000
_cell.angle_alpha   90.00
_cell.angle_beta   90.00
_cell.angle_gamma   90.00
#
_symmetry.space_group_name_H-M   'P 1'
#
loop_
_entity.id
_entity.type
_entity.pdbx_description
1 polymer ?
#
loop_
_entity_poly.entity_id
_entity_poly.type
_entity_poly.pdbx_seq_one_letter_code
_entity_poly.pdbx_strand_id
1 'polypeptide(L)'
;VESDGEHKDTFDLKGRALMPLIDAARILSLSKGIKNVANTISRYSKLAELEPQNAPVYEACADAFAELLKFRTEEGLKNENDGRYLNLSELSKLDKVKLKNDFQPINDIQEVIKNKFQLTYFT
;
A
#
# COMPACT_ATOMS: atom_id res chain seq x y z
N VAL A 1 2.93 -10.08 -11.06
CA VAL A 1 2.18 -10.38 -12.29
C VAL A 1 1.59 -11.77 -12.19
N GLU A 2 0.34 -11.90 -12.53
CA GLU A 2 -0.31 -13.21 -12.51
C GLU A 2 0.17 -14.04 -13.69
N SER A 3 0.59 -15.26 -13.44
CA SER A 3 1.24 -16.11 -14.45
C SER A 3 0.29 -17.10 -15.12
N ASP A 4 -0.88 -17.35 -14.54
CA ASP A 4 -1.85 -18.28 -15.10
C ASP A 4 -3.28 -17.87 -14.74
N GLY A 5 -4.27 -18.57 -15.31
CA GLY A 5 -5.67 -18.33 -15.07
C GLY A 5 -6.25 -17.16 -15.83
N GLU A 6 -7.44 -16.71 -15.39
CA GLU A 6 -8.20 -15.63 -16.01
C GLU A 6 -7.45 -14.30 -16.03
N HIS A 7 -6.62 -14.07 -15.02
CA HIS A 7 -5.90 -12.80 -14.85
C HIS A 7 -4.42 -12.87 -15.23
N LYS A 8 -4.10 -13.81 -16.12
CA LYS A 8 -2.74 -13.94 -16.64
C LYS A 8 -2.28 -12.63 -17.27
N ASP A 9 -1.02 -12.25 -17.02
CA ASP A 9 -0.38 -11.03 -17.51
C ASP A 9 -1.00 -9.74 -16.99
N THR A 10 -1.77 -9.84 -15.89
CA THR A 10 -2.27 -8.68 -15.17
C THR A 10 -1.60 -8.57 -13.80
N PHE A 11 -1.78 -7.42 -13.17
CA PHE A 11 -1.29 -7.15 -11.82
C PHE A 11 -2.47 -6.97 -10.88
N ASP A 12 -2.50 -7.75 -9.80
CA ASP A 12 -3.54 -7.64 -8.76
C ASP A 12 -3.23 -6.45 -7.84
N LEU A 13 -3.73 -5.28 -8.22
CA LEU A 13 -3.50 -4.03 -7.51
C LEU A 13 -4.01 -4.09 -6.06
N LYS A 14 -5.19 -4.66 -5.86
CA LYS A 14 -5.78 -4.78 -4.53
C LYS A 14 -4.94 -5.71 -3.63
N GLY A 15 -4.67 -6.91 -4.11
CA GLY A 15 -4.01 -7.93 -3.28
C GLY A 15 -2.53 -7.67 -3.05
N ARG A 16 -1.83 -7.11 -4.04
CA ARG A 16 -0.38 -6.97 -3.99
C ARG A 16 0.10 -5.58 -3.57
N ALA A 17 -0.75 -4.57 -3.62
CA ALA A 17 -0.37 -3.20 -3.30
C ALA A 17 -1.24 -2.58 -2.24
N LEU A 18 -2.55 -2.49 -2.47
CA LEU A 18 -3.45 -1.82 -1.53
C LEU A 18 -3.56 -2.56 -0.20
N MET A 19 -3.79 -3.88 -0.24
CA MET A 19 -3.96 -4.65 1.00
C MET A 19 -2.73 -4.64 1.91
N PRO A 20 -1.50 -4.78 1.41
CA PRO A 20 -0.32 -4.65 2.28
C PRO A 20 -0.26 -3.31 3.00
N LEU A 21 -0.62 -2.21 2.34
CA LEU A 21 -0.64 -0.89 2.96
C LEU A 21 -1.74 -0.75 4.00
N ILE A 22 -2.92 -1.31 3.72
CA ILE A 22 -4.05 -1.31 4.64
C ILE A 22 -3.72 -2.13 5.88
N ASP A 23 -3.22 -3.34 5.69
CA ASP A 23 -2.90 -4.25 6.78
C ASP A 23 -1.80 -3.70 7.68
N ALA A 24 -0.76 -3.12 7.08
CA ALA A 24 0.32 -2.50 7.83
C ALA A 24 -0.19 -1.34 8.69
N ALA A 25 -1.02 -0.47 8.13
CA ALA A 25 -1.60 0.64 8.88
C ALA A 25 -2.42 0.15 10.08
N ARG A 26 -3.21 -0.92 9.87
CA ARG A 26 -4.05 -1.49 10.94
C ARG A 26 -3.22 -2.11 12.04
N ILE A 27 -2.24 -2.94 11.68
CA ILE A 27 -1.36 -3.61 12.66
C ILE A 27 -0.60 -2.59 13.49
N LEU A 28 0.00 -1.59 12.84
CA LEU A 28 0.80 -0.58 13.53
C LEU A 28 -0.08 0.32 14.40
N SER A 29 -1.27 0.68 13.94
CA SER A 29 -2.22 1.47 14.72
C SER A 29 -2.67 0.72 15.95
N LEU A 30 -2.97 -0.56 15.83
CA LEU A 30 -3.34 -1.39 16.97
C LEU A 30 -2.20 -1.47 17.99
N SER A 31 -0.96 -1.63 17.54
CA SER A 31 0.19 -1.74 18.43
C SER A 31 0.45 -0.43 19.19
N LYS A 32 0.01 0.70 18.68
CA LYS A 32 0.16 2.01 19.31
C LYS A 32 -1.09 2.45 20.08
N GLY A 33 -2.13 1.63 20.11
CA GLY A 33 -3.36 1.99 20.78
C GLY A 33 -4.13 3.12 20.11
N ILE A 34 -3.93 3.33 18.81
CA ILE A 34 -4.63 4.37 18.06
C ILE A 34 -6.09 3.96 17.90
N LYS A 35 -6.99 4.84 18.33
CA LYS A 35 -8.44 4.64 18.27
C LYS A 35 -9.09 5.78 17.53
N ASN A 36 -10.31 5.55 17.04
CA ASN A 36 -11.14 6.57 16.39
C ASN A 36 -10.54 7.11 15.09
N VAL A 37 -9.75 6.30 14.42
CA VAL A 37 -9.19 6.63 13.10
C VAL A 37 -9.70 5.60 12.10
N ALA A 38 -10.53 6.03 11.16
CA ALA A 38 -11.32 5.13 10.33
C ALA A 38 -10.67 4.72 9.01
N ASN A 39 -9.72 5.47 8.48
CA ASN A 39 -9.17 5.18 7.17
C ASN A 39 -7.64 5.07 7.19
N THR A 40 -7.13 4.45 6.13
CA THR A 40 -5.70 4.11 6.01
C THR A 40 -4.79 5.35 6.00
N ILE A 41 -5.16 6.37 5.24
CA ILE A 41 -4.34 7.59 5.15
C ILE A 41 -4.25 8.28 6.52
N SER A 42 -5.39 8.40 7.22
CA SER A 42 -5.43 8.98 8.55
C SER A 42 -4.62 8.17 9.56
N ARG A 43 -4.63 6.85 9.45
CA ARG A 43 -3.80 6.00 10.30
C ARG A 43 -2.32 6.28 10.10
N TYR A 44 -1.86 6.38 8.86
CA TYR A 44 -0.47 6.72 8.59
C TYR A 44 -0.10 8.11 9.09
N SER A 45 -1.01 9.09 8.93
CA SER A 45 -0.77 10.43 9.45
C SER A 45 -0.61 10.43 10.97
N LYS A 46 -1.45 9.68 11.67
CA LYS A 46 -1.36 9.57 13.13
C LYS A 46 -0.09 8.83 13.57
N LEU A 47 0.29 7.79 12.85
CA LEU A 47 1.54 7.07 13.11
C LEU A 47 2.75 8.00 12.95
N ALA A 48 2.75 8.84 11.93
CA ALA A 48 3.83 9.80 11.70
C ALA A 48 3.96 10.80 12.85
N GLU A 49 2.84 11.24 13.43
CA GLU A 49 2.86 12.10 14.61
C GLU A 49 3.46 11.40 15.82
N LEU A 50 3.08 10.15 16.05
CA LEU A 50 3.48 9.40 17.24
C LEU A 50 4.90 8.84 17.15
N GLU A 51 5.38 8.58 15.94
CA GLU A 51 6.71 8.02 15.70
C GLU A 51 7.47 8.87 14.67
N PRO A 52 7.97 10.05 15.06
CA PRO A 52 8.65 10.93 14.13
C PRO A 52 9.85 10.30 13.42
N GLN A 53 10.52 9.35 14.06
CA GLN A 53 11.67 8.66 13.47
C GLN A 53 11.27 7.82 12.24
N ASN A 54 10.02 7.40 12.15
CA ASN A 54 9.48 6.64 11.03
C ASN A 54 8.53 7.48 10.15
N ALA A 55 8.37 8.77 10.45
CA ALA A 55 7.44 9.63 9.71
C ALA A 55 7.65 9.61 8.19
N PRO A 56 8.88 9.68 7.67
CA PRO A 56 9.06 9.62 6.22
C PRO A 56 8.47 8.36 5.57
N VAL A 57 8.59 7.22 6.23
CA VAL A 57 8.02 5.96 5.72
C VAL A 57 6.49 6.02 5.76
N TYR A 58 5.91 6.46 6.87
CA TYR A 58 4.46 6.56 7.03
C TYR A 58 3.85 7.54 6.01
N GLU A 59 4.49 8.68 5.81
CA GLU A 59 4.03 9.68 4.84
C GLU A 59 4.11 9.13 3.41
N ALA A 60 5.19 8.44 3.08
CA ALA A 60 5.33 7.80 1.76
C ALA A 60 4.27 6.73 1.55
N CYS A 61 3.90 5.97 2.58
CA CYS A 61 2.82 4.98 2.51
C CYS A 61 1.47 5.63 2.25
N ALA A 62 1.19 6.76 2.90
CA ALA A 62 -0.05 7.50 2.67
C ALA A 62 -0.14 8.00 1.23
N ASP A 63 0.96 8.56 0.72
CA ASP A 63 1.03 9.07 -0.65
C ASP A 63 0.89 7.93 -1.67
N ALA A 64 1.58 6.81 -1.45
CA ALA A 64 1.48 5.64 -2.32
C ALA A 64 0.06 5.09 -2.33
N PHE A 65 -0.58 5.01 -1.16
CA PHE A 65 -1.95 4.51 -1.05
C PHE A 65 -2.91 5.39 -1.86
N ALA A 66 -2.79 6.70 -1.73
CA ALA A 66 -3.63 7.65 -2.48
C ALA A 66 -3.44 7.48 -4.00
N GLU A 67 -2.19 7.36 -4.45
CA GLU A 67 -1.89 7.16 -5.88
C GLU A 67 -2.41 5.82 -6.39
N LEU A 68 -2.25 4.75 -5.63
CA LEU A 68 -2.74 3.43 -6.00
C LEU A 68 -4.27 3.37 -6.08
N LEU A 69 -4.96 4.05 -5.16
CA LEU A 69 -6.41 4.18 -5.23
C LEU A 69 -6.85 4.91 -6.50
N LYS A 70 -6.11 5.95 -6.89
CA LYS A 70 -6.39 6.69 -8.11
C LYS A 70 -6.22 5.79 -9.34
N PHE A 71 -5.14 5.00 -9.40
CA PHE A 71 -4.95 4.00 -10.46
C PHE A 71 -6.14 3.04 -10.53
N ARG A 72 -6.56 2.51 -9.40
CA ARG A 72 -7.67 1.57 -9.33
C ARG A 72 -8.96 2.20 -9.86
N THR A 73 -9.26 3.42 -9.44
CA THR A 73 -10.45 4.14 -9.86
C THR A 73 -10.44 4.41 -11.36
N GLU A 74 -9.33 4.91 -11.89
CA GLU A 74 -9.19 5.21 -13.31
C GLU A 74 -9.31 3.95 -14.17
N GLU A 75 -8.65 2.88 -13.79
CA GLU A 75 -8.74 1.61 -14.53
C GLU A 75 -10.13 0.99 -14.44
N GLY A 76 -10.77 1.10 -13.28
CA GLY A 76 -12.15 0.64 -13.12
C GLY A 76 -13.14 1.38 -14.00
N LEU A 77 -13.02 2.70 -14.07
CA LEU A 77 -13.86 3.52 -14.93
C LEU A 77 -13.61 3.22 -16.42
N LYS A 78 -12.35 3.10 -16.80
CA LYS A 78 -11.96 2.81 -18.18
C LYS A 78 -12.48 1.47 -18.66
N ASN A 79 -12.43 0.45 -17.79
CA ASN A 79 -12.77 -0.94 -18.13
C ASN A 79 -14.14 -1.36 -17.62
N GLU A 80 -14.90 -0.46 -17.04
CA GLU A 80 -16.23 -0.71 -16.49
C GLU A 80 -16.24 -1.86 -15.45
N ASN A 81 -15.24 -1.84 -14.56
CA ASN A 81 -15.13 -2.82 -13.47
C ASN A 81 -14.59 -2.17 -12.21
N ASP A 82 -14.16 -2.96 -11.22
CA ASP A 82 -13.66 -2.43 -9.94
C ASP A 82 -12.18 -2.03 -9.94
N GLY A 83 -11.50 -2.19 -11.08
CA GLY A 83 -10.11 -1.76 -11.23
C GLY A 83 -9.10 -2.59 -10.46
N ARG A 84 -9.48 -3.77 -9.97
CA ARG A 84 -8.59 -4.62 -9.17
C ARG A 84 -7.37 -5.12 -9.95
N TYR A 85 -7.57 -5.51 -11.20
CA TYR A 85 -6.52 -6.10 -12.03
C TYR A 85 -6.10 -5.12 -13.12
N LEU A 86 -4.81 -4.77 -13.13
CA LEU A 86 -4.24 -3.87 -14.14
C LEU A 86 -3.66 -4.70 -15.28
N ASN A 87 -3.98 -4.32 -16.51
CA ASN A 87 -3.30 -4.89 -17.67
C ASN A 87 -2.02 -4.10 -17.91
N LEU A 88 -0.90 -4.68 -17.57
CA LEU A 88 0.40 -4.01 -17.62
C LEU A 88 0.78 -3.55 -19.02
N SER A 89 0.33 -4.28 -20.05
CA SER A 89 0.63 -3.93 -21.45
C SER A 89 -0.04 -2.64 -21.91
N GLU A 90 -1.12 -2.23 -21.22
CA GLU A 90 -1.88 -1.02 -21.55
C GLU A 90 -1.40 0.22 -20.81
N LEU A 91 -0.51 0.06 -19.84
CA LEU A 91 0.00 1.19 -19.07
C LEU A 91 1.07 1.95 -19.85
N SER A 92 1.07 3.28 -19.72
CA SER A 92 2.14 4.12 -20.24
C SER A 92 3.45 3.85 -19.48
N LYS A 93 4.57 4.29 -20.07
CA LYS A 93 5.86 4.20 -19.36
C LYS A 93 5.84 4.98 -18.05
N LEU A 94 5.21 6.15 -18.05
CA LEU A 94 5.12 6.98 -16.85
C LEU A 94 4.31 6.27 -15.76
N ASP A 95 3.18 5.66 -16.13
CA ASP A 95 2.35 4.93 -15.16
C ASP A 95 3.08 3.71 -14.60
N LYS A 96 3.85 3.01 -15.41
CA LYS A 96 4.67 1.90 -14.94
C LYS A 96 5.73 2.35 -13.94
N VAL A 97 6.36 3.50 -14.18
CA VAL A 97 7.36 4.06 -13.25
C VAL A 97 6.68 4.46 -11.93
N LYS A 98 5.54 5.11 -11.99
CA LYS A 98 4.77 5.49 -10.80
C LYS A 98 4.39 4.26 -9.98
N LEU A 99 3.85 3.24 -10.65
CA LEU A 99 3.46 2.00 -9.99
C LEU A 99 4.67 1.33 -9.33
N LYS A 100 5.79 1.26 -10.03
CA LYS A 100 7.02 0.70 -9.49
C LYS A 100 7.50 1.47 -8.26
N ASN A 101 7.45 2.80 -8.31
CA ASN A 101 7.87 3.64 -7.20
C ASN A 101 6.97 3.47 -5.97
N ASP A 102 5.70 3.16 -6.16
CA ASP A 102 4.77 2.92 -5.06
C ASP A 102 5.04 1.62 -4.31
N PHE A 103 5.84 0.72 -4.86
CA PHE A 103 6.24 -0.49 -4.16
C PHE A 103 7.33 -0.26 -3.13
N GLN A 104 8.14 0.79 -3.26
CA GLN A 104 9.19 1.06 -2.28
C GLN A 104 8.59 1.31 -0.88
N PRO A 105 7.56 2.17 -0.73
CA PRO A 105 6.92 2.33 0.58
C PRO A 105 6.35 1.03 1.15
N ILE A 106 5.81 0.16 0.30
CA ILE A 106 5.28 -1.13 0.75
C ILE A 106 6.41 -1.97 1.37
N ASN A 107 7.54 -2.06 0.68
CA ASN A 107 8.69 -2.79 1.19
C ASN A 107 9.21 -2.17 2.49
N ASP A 108 9.27 -0.85 2.55
CA ASP A 108 9.76 -0.14 3.72
C ASP A 108 8.86 -0.33 4.94
N ILE A 109 7.54 -0.28 4.77
CA ILE A 109 6.62 -0.48 5.89
C ILE A 109 6.65 -1.92 6.39
N GLN A 110 6.84 -2.88 5.50
CA GLN A 110 6.98 -4.28 5.88
C GLN A 110 8.26 -4.49 6.70
N GLU A 111 9.34 -3.78 6.38
CA GLU A 111 10.57 -3.80 7.17
C GLU A 111 10.37 -3.19 8.56
N VAL A 112 9.63 -2.08 8.64
CA VAL A 112 9.29 -1.47 9.94
C VAL A 112 8.55 -2.46 10.82
N ILE A 113 7.56 -3.15 10.28
CA ILE A 113 6.79 -4.15 11.02
C ILE A 113 7.68 -5.30 11.47
N LYS A 114 8.49 -5.82 10.57
CA LYS A 114 9.40 -6.92 10.85
C LYS A 114 10.34 -6.57 11.99
N ASN A 115 10.95 -5.38 11.94
CA ASN A 115 11.87 -4.95 12.97
C ASN A 115 11.19 -4.77 14.33
N LYS A 116 10.00 -4.18 14.35
CA LYS A 116 9.24 -3.99 15.60
C LYS A 116 8.88 -5.32 16.25
N PHE A 117 8.37 -6.26 15.49
CA PHE A 117 7.90 -7.52 16.04
C PHE A 117 9.06 -8.48 16.36
N GLN A 118 10.15 -8.42 15.61
CA GLN A 118 11.35 -9.18 15.96
C GLN A 118 11.93 -8.71 17.28
N LEU A 119 12.05 -7.40 17.49
CA LEU A 119 12.53 -6.86 18.74
C LEU A 119 11.64 -7.26 19.91
N THR A 120 10.32 -7.19 19.73
CA THR A 120 9.37 -7.60 20.75
C THR A 120 9.50 -9.09 21.06
N TYR A 121 9.72 -9.91 20.05
CA TYR A 121 9.82 -11.35 20.19
C TYR A 121 11.07 -11.77 20.96
N PHE A 122 12.20 -11.10 20.73
CA PHE A 122 13.49 -11.48 21.31
C PHE A 122 13.83 -10.73 22.62
N THR A 123 13.02 -9.79 23.01
CA THR A 123 13.21 -9.09 24.28
C THR A 123 12.20 -9.53 25.32
#